data_e0e59642a3dee05bdcc746184a924c1f
#
_entry.id   e0e59642a3dee05bdcc746184a924c1f
#
_cell.length_a   1.000
_cell.length_b   1.000
_cell.length_c   1.000
_cell.angle_alpha   90.00
_cell.angle_beta   90.00
_cell.angle_gamma   90.00
#
_symmetry.space_group_name_H-M   'P 1'
#
loop_
_entity.id
_entity.type
_entity.pdbx_description
1 polymer ?
#
loop_
_entity_poly.entity_id
_entity_poly.type
_entity_poly.pdbx_seq_one_letter_code
_entity_poly.pdbx_strand_id
1 'polypeptide(L)'
;LFVFSAIVLAKRITILDEPLAHQRRNNPNSLSNTREKSWQCFYNALTALKDNLVKFGLYKELEQDYINYGLHFSLWNLDTLTGAKKEVLFDKLKKEWFAALGIANKPKEYFYNKKEFAKFEKIMNQSFQEVYPDAK
;
A
#
# COMPACT_ATOMS: atom_id res chain seq x y z
N LEU A 1 -7.20 3.98 8.06
CA LEU A 1 -8.55 3.73 7.55
C LEU A 1 -9.51 4.87 7.90
N PHE A 2 -9.62 5.27 9.19
CA PHE A 2 -10.53 6.34 9.65
C PHE A 2 -10.38 7.66 8.85
N VAL A 3 -9.15 8.15 8.70
CA VAL A 3 -8.88 9.42 7.99
C VAL A 3 -9.36 9.37 6.54
N PHE A 4 -9.07 8.30 5.82
CA PHE A 4 -9.54 8.14 4.43
C PHE A 4 -11.07 8.14 4.34
N SER A 5 -11.73 7.39 5.23
CA SER A 5 -13.20 7.36 5.25
C SER A 5 -13.79 8.73 5.57
N ALA A 6 -13.19 9.49 6.49
CA ALA A 6 -13.64 10.83 6.83
C ALA A 6 -13.47 11.80 5.65
N ILE A 7 -12.34 11.77 4.94
CA ILE A 7 -12.07 12.62 3.77
C ILE A 7 -13.07 12.31 2.66
N VAL A 8 -13.27 11.04 2.34
CA VAL A 8 -14.14 10.59 1.24
C VAL A 8 -15.62 10.93 1.49
N LEU A 9 -16.06 10.97 2.76
CA LEU A 9 -17.42 11.31 3.13
C LEU A 9 -17.63 12.80 3.41
N ALA A 10 -16.56 13.59 3.47
CA ALA A 10 -16.65 15.02 3.78
C ALA A 10 -17.28 15.80 2.63
N LYS A 11 -18.33 16.59 2.93
CA LYS A 11 -18.92 17.53 1.96
C LYS A 11 -18.07 18.79 1.76
N ARG A 12 -17.23 19.13 2.73
CA ARG A 12 -16.32 20.26 2.69
C ARG A 12 -15.04 19.91 3.44
N ILE A 13 -13.90 20.30 2.90
CA ILE A 13 -12.58 20.15 3.52
C ILE A 13 -11.98 21.55 3.62
N THR A 14 -11.50 21.90 4.81
CA THR A 14 -10.75 23.14 5.04
C THR A 14 -9.36 22.79 5.54
N ILE A 15 -8.36 23.47 4.99
CA ILE A 15 -6.97 23.35 5.43
C ILE A 15 -6.71 24.48 6.43
N LEU A 16 -6.09 24.13 7.55
CA LEU A 16 -5.59 25.09 8.54
C LEU A 16 -4.07 25.14 8.44
N ASP A 17 -3.53 26.34 8.38
CA ASP A 17 -2.07 26.57 8.34
C ASP A 17 -1.40 26.47 9.73
N GLU A 18 -2.13 26.01 10.72
CA GLU A 18 -1.66 25.85 12.10
C GLU A 18 -1.41 24.37 12.42
N PRO A 19 -0.30 24.01 13.08
CA PRO A 19 -0.05 22.66 13.54
C PRO A 19 -0.95 22.33 14.74
N LEU A 20 -2.02 21.57 14.50
CA LEU A 20 -2.99 21.17 15.54
C LEU A 20 -2.60 19.88 16.28
N ALA A 21 -1.59 19.16 15.79
CA ALA A 21 -1.14 17.92 16.40
C ALA A 21 0.37 17.73 16.29
N HIS A 22 0.97 17.17 17.33
CA HIS A 22 2.38 16.80 17.36
C HIS A 22 2.53 15.28 17.37
N GLN A 23 3.24 14.74 16.39
CA GLN A 23 3.60 13.32 16.36
C GLN A 23 4.93 13.11 17.09
N ARG A 24 4.91 12.30 18.16
CA ARG A 24 6.14 11.88 18.84
C ARG A 24 6.89 10.91 17.93
N ARG A 25 8.11 11.26 17.54
CA ARG A 25 9.05 10.39 16.83
C ARG A 25 9.93 9.62 17.81
N ASN A 26 10.60 8.56 17.31
CA ASN A 26 11.58 7.76 18.07
C ASN A 26 11.00 7.06 19.32
N ASN A 27 9.71 6.74 19.34
CA ASN A 27 9.16 5.87 20.36
C ASN A 27 9.42 4.40 19.97
N PRO A 28 10.26 3.65 20.72
CA PRO A 28 10.59 2.25 20.39
C PRO A 28 9.37 1.31 20.42
N ASN A 29 8.33 1.70 21.17
CA ASN A 29 7.07 0.93 21.26
C ASN A 29 6.02 1.37 20.23
N SER A 30 6.37 2.26 19.30
CA SER A 30 5.46 2.67 18.24
C SER A 30 5.23 1.51 17.26
N LEU A 31 3.99 1.34 16.81
CA LEU A 31 3.64 0.39 15.74
C LEU A 31 4.47 0.61 14.47
N SER A 32 4.88 1.85 14.20
CA SER A 32 5.76 2.18 13.07
C SER A 32 7.15 1.55 13.19
N ASN A 33 7.63 1.33 14.41
CA ASN A 33 8.94 0.72 14.67
C ASN A 33 8.86 -0.82 14.80
N THR A 34 7.65 -1.38 14.86
CA THR A 34 7.41 -2.82 14.97
C THR A 34 6.87 -3.43 13.68
N ARG A 35 7.15 -2.81 12.53
CA ARG A 35 6.66 -3.24 11.20
C ARG A 35 6.95 -4.68 10.89
N GLU A 36 8.11 -5.18 11.28
CA GLU A 36 8.45 -6.60 11.10
C GLU A 36 7.49 -7.56 11.82
N LYS A 37 6.85 -7.11 12.91
CA LYS A 37 5.87 -7.92 13.66
C LYS A 37 4.47 -7.82 13.06
N SER A 38 4.16 -6.72 12.37
CA SER A 38 2.83 -6.39 11.87
C SER A 38 2.80 -6.12 10.35
N TRP A 39 3.74 -6.70 9.61
CA TRP A 39 3.90 -6.45 8.17
C TRP A 39 2.65 -6.76 7.33
N GLN A 40 1.76 -7.62 7.82
CA GLN A 40 0.50 -7.94 7.12
C GLN A 40 -0.61 -6.89 7.32
N CYS A 41 -0.48 -6.02 8.32
CA CYS A 41 -1.55 -5.07 8.69
C CYS A 41 -1.90 -4.10 7.57
N PHE A 42 -0.96 -3.76 6.69
CA PHE A 42 -1.25 -2.88 5.57
C PHE A 42 -2.21 -3.51 4.55
N TYR A 43 -2.09 -4.81 4.30
CA TYR A 43 -2.99 -5.54 3.40
C TYR A 43 -4.42 -5.53 3.94
N ASN A 44 -4.59 -5.82 5.23
CA ASN A 44 -5.89 -5.75 5.89
C ASN A 44 -6.48 -4.32 5.82
N ALA A 45 -5.64 -3.30 5.98
CA ALA A 45 -6.08 -1.91 5.87
C ALA A 45 -6.51 -1.55 4.44
N LEU A 46 -5.80 -2.02 3.41
CA LEU A 46 -6.18 -1.81 2.00
C LEU A 46 -7.49 -2.54 1.66
N THR A 47 -7.64 -3.79 2.12
CA THR A 47 -8.88 -4.55 1.91
C THR A 47 -10.07 -3.84 2.57
N ALA A 48 -9.93 -3.45 3.84
CA ALA A 48 -10.98 -2.72 4.54
C ALA A 48 -11.29 -1.34 3.92
N LEU A 49 -10.30 -0.68 3.32
CA LEU A 49 -10.52 0.55 2.56
C LEU A 49 -11.38 0.28 1.33
N LYS A 50 -11.06 -0.78 0.57
CA LYS A 50 -11.86 -1.21 -0.59
C LYS A 50 -13.31 -1.50 -0.20
N ASP A 51 -13.50 -2.27 0.88
CA ASP A 51 -14.84 -2.62 1.37
C ASP A 51 -15.64 -1.37 1.75
N ASN A 52 -15.01 -0.39 2.39
CA ASN A 52 -15.64 0.89 2.71
C ASN A 52 -16.00 1.69 1.45
N LEU A 53 -15.10 1.77 0.47
CA LEU A 53 -15.40 2.45 -0.80
C LEU A 53 -16.57 1.80 -1.54
N VAL A 54 -16.64 0.47 -1.55
CA VAL A 54 -17.78 -0.28 -2.11
C VAL A 54 -19.05 0.01 -1.33
N LYS A 55 -18.99 -0.05 0.01
CA LYS A 55 -20.14 0.23 0.90
C LYS A 55 -20.69 1.64 0.71
N PHE A 56 -19.83 2.62 0.45
CA PHE A 56 -20.22 4.01 0.22
C PHE A 56 -20.63 4.30 -1.24
N GLY A 57 -20.55 3.30 -2.14
CA GLY A 57 -20.85 3.48 -3.56
C GLY A 57 -19.84 4.28 -4.35
N LEU A 58 -18.63 4.49 -3.78
CA LEU A 58 -17.58 5.36 -4.35
C LEU A 58 -16.44 4.58 -5.02
N TYR A 59 -16.45 3.24 -4.91
CA TYR A 59 -15.35 2.44 -5.44
C TYR A 59 -15.15 2.62 -6.94
N LYS A 60 -16.23 2.70 -7.72
CA LYS A 60 -16.15 2.85 -9.18
C LYS A 60 -15.48 4.18 -9.58
N GLU A 61 -15.77 5.25 -8.85
CA GLU A 61 -15.20 6.58 -9.10
C GLU A 61 -13.73 6.66 -8.66
N LEU A 62 -13.39 6.03 -7.52
CA LEU A 62 -12.06 6.11 -6.90
C LEU A 62 -11.21 4.86 -7.15
N GLU A 63 -11.62 3.97 -8.06
CA GLU A 63 -10.88 2.71 -8.31
C GLU A 63 -9.45 2.96 -8.74
N GLN A 64 -9.23 3.92 -9.64
CA GLN A 64 -7.89 4.22 -10.12
C GLN A 64 -6.98 4.74 -8.99
N ASP A 65 -7.49 5.64 -8.17
CA ASP A 65 -6.75 6.17 -7.01
C ASP A 65 -6.45 5.07 -6.00
N TYR A 66 -7.44 4.23 -5.70
CA TYR A 66 -7.28 3.07 -4.82
C TYR A 66 -6.20 2.10 -5.32
N ILE A 67 -6.21 1.75 -6.61
CA ILE A 67 -5.24 0.85 -7.24
C ILE A 67 -3.82 1.44 -7.17
N ASN A 68 -3.67 2.72 -7.50
CA ASN A 68 -2.37 3.41 -7.43
C ASN A 68 -1.86 3.53 -5.99
N TYR A 69 -2.72 3.87 -5.05
CA TYR A 69 -2.39 3.89 -3.63
C TYR A 69 -2.02 2.49 -3.13
N GLY A 70 -2.78 1.47 -3.52
CA GLY A 70 -2.52 0.07 -3.16
C GLY A 70 -1.16 -0.42 -3.66
N LEU A 71 -0.79 -0.09 -4.90
CA LEU A 71 0.52 -0.41 -5.45
C LEU A 71 1.63 0.31 -4.69
N HIS A 72 1.52 1.63 -4.56
CA HIS A 72 2.50 2.44 -3.82
C HIS A 72 2.74 1.90 -2.41
N PHE A 73 1.66 1.67 -1.67
CA PHE A 73 1.75 1.25 -0.27
C PHE A 73 2.28 -0.17 -0.12
N SER A 74 1.99 -1.06 -1.08
CA SER A 74 2.54 -2.42 -1.13
C SER A 74 4.05 -2.40 -1.37
N LEU A 75 4.51 -1.65 -2.37
CA LEU A 75 5.93 -1.54 -2.70
C LEU A 75 6.72 -0.87 -1.57
N TRP A 76 6.16 0.19 -0.98
CA TRP A 76 6.78 0.86 0.16
C TRP A 76 6.95 -0.08 1.37
N ASN A 77 5.92 -0.89 1.70
CA ASN A 77 6.05 -1.88 2.76
C ASN A 77 7.09 -2.95 2.43
N LEU A 78 7.15 -3.44 1.18
CA LEU A 78 8.17 -4.38 0.74
C LEU A 78 9.58 -3.82 0.88
N ASP A 79 9.78 -2.54 0.57
CA ASP A 79 11.09 -1.88 0.67
C ASP A 79 11.53 -1.64 2.12
N THR A 80 10.60 -1.55 3.05
CA THR A 80 10.91 -1.35 4.48
C THR A 80 11.23 -2.63 5.24
N LEU A 81 10.98 -3.79 4.65
CA LEU A 81 11.33 -5.09 5.24
C LEU A 81 12.70 -5.56 4.81
N THR A 82 13.30 -6.41 5.64
CA THR A 82 14.60 -7.06 5.39
C THR A 82 14.52 -8.57 5.63
N GLY A 83 15.52 -9.30 5.15
CA GLY A 83 15.67 -10.73 5.37
C GLY A 83 14.47 -11.57 4.92
N ALA A 84 14.23 -12.69 5.60
CA ALA A 84 13.21 -13.66 5.24
C ALA A 84 11.79 -13.08 5.15
N LYS A 85 11.46 -12.04 5.92
CA LYS A 85 10.13 -11.42 5.88
C LYS A 85 9.89 -10.64 4.60
N LYS A 86 10.93 -10.03 4.04
CA LYS A 86 10.87 -9.36 2.73
C LYS A 86 10.54 -10.37 1.63
N GLU A 87 11.19 -11.52 1.64
CA GLU A 87 10.93 -12.60 0.68
C GLU A 87 9.50 -13.15 0.82
N VAL A 88 9.05 -13.41 2.03
CA VAL A 88 7.67 -13.85 2.29
C VAL A 88 6.65 -12.82 1.79
N LEU A 89 6.89 -11.52 2.02
CA LEU A 89 5.99 -10.47 1.51
C LEU A 89 6.03 -10.39 -0.02
N PHE A 90 7.22 -10.47 -0.63
CA PHE A 90 7.38 -10.51 -2.08
C PHE A 90 6.54 -11.63 -2.70
N ASP A 91 6.64 -12.84 -2.16
CA ASP A 91 5.88 -14.00 -2.62
C ASP A 91 4.37 -13.82 -2.48
N LYS A 92 3.91 -13.28 -1.35
CA LYS A 92 2.49 -13.00 -1.14
C LYS A 92 1.97 -11.92 -2.09
N LEU A 93 2.71 -10.85 -2.31
CA LEU A 93 2.34 -9.81 -3.27
C LEU A 93 2.19 -10.40 -4.68
N LYS A 94 3.21 -11.15 -5.12
CA LYS A 94 3.24 -11.76 -6.45
C LYS A 94 2.12 -12.77 -6.68
N LYS A 95 1.92 -13.70 -5.73
CA LYS A 95 1.04 -14.86 -5.90
C LYS A 95 -0.43 -14.57 -5.60
N GLU A 96 -0.70 -13.63 -4.68
CA GLU A 96 -2.03 -13.47 -4.12
C GLU A 96 -2.50 -12.01 -4.10
N TRP A 97 -1.72 -11.10 -3.45
CA TRP A 97 -2.26 -9.83 -3.02
C TRP A 97 -2.43 -8.80 -4.13
N PHE A 98 -1.54 -8.77 -5.13
CA PHE A 98 -1.73 -7.88 -6.27
C PHE A 98 -3.00 -8.22 -7.06
N ALA A 99 -3.34 -9.50 -7.18
CA ALA A 99 -4.58 -9.93 -7.81
C ALA A 99 -5.81 -9.57 -6.93
N ALA A 100 -5.78 -9.87 -5.64
CA ALA A 100 -6.86 -9.59 -4.69
C ALA A 100 -7.17 -8.09 -4.56
N LEU A 101 -6.13 -7.25 -4.60
CA LEU A 101 -6.27 -5.79 -4.60
C LEU A 101 -6.74 -5.23 -5.96
N GLY A 102 -6.74 -6.05 -7.03
CA GLY A 102 -7.13 -5.65 -8.38
C GLY A 102 -6.02 -4.95 -9.17
N ILE A 103 -4.78 -5.00 -8.68
CA ILE A 103 -3.61 -4.35 -9.31
C ILE A 103 -3.14 -5.13 -10.54
N ALA A 104 -3.08 -6.48 -10.43
CA ALA A 104 -2.47 -7.34 -11.44
C ALA A 104 -3.11 -7.27 -12.84
N ASN A 105 -4.40 -6.91 -12.92
CA ASN A 105 -5.16 -6.91 -14.16
C ASN A 105 -5.28 -5.52 -14.81
N LYS A 106 -4.54 -4.53 -14.33
CA LYS A 106 -4.62 -3.17 -14.87
C LYS A 106 -3.50 -2.90 -15.88
N PRO A 107 -3.80 -2.23 -17.01
CA PRO A 107 -2.79 -1.88 -17.99
C PRO A 107 -1.86 -0.77 -17.48
N LYS A 108 -0.69 -0.64 -18.10
CA LYS A 108 0.36 0.33 -17.69
C LYS A 108 -0.14 1.78 -17.60
N GLU A 109 -1.05 2.16 -18.47
CA GLU A 109 -1.60 3.51 -18.57
C GLU A 109 -2.46 3.87 -17.34
N TYR A 110 -2.93 2.85 -16.62
CA TYR A 110 -3.74 3.01 -15.42
C TYR A 110 -2.95 3.54 -14.23
N PHE A 111 -1.60 3.39 -14.26
CA PHE A 111 -0.71 3.74 -13.16
C PHE A 111 -0.11 5.14 -13.32
N TYR A 112 -0.24 5.95 -12.27
CA TYR A 112 0.30 7.31 -12.23
C TYR A 112 1.83 7.32 -12.18
N ASN A 113 2.43 6.43 -11.37
CA ASN A 113 3.88 6.34 -11.20
C ASN A 113 4.46 5.20 -12.06
N LYS A 114 5.09 5.57 -13.16
CA LYS A 114 5.68 4.61 -14.11
C LYS A 114 6.88 3.82 -13.54
N LYS A 115 7.58 4.38 -12.54
CA LYS A 115 8.68 3.68 -11.86
C LYS A 115 8.14 2.57 -10.95
N GLU A 116 7.06 2.85 -10.24
CA GLU A 116 6.38 1.84 -9.40
C GLU A 116 5.77 0.73 -10.25
N PHE A 117 5.16 1.08 -11.39
CA PHE A 117 4.67 0.08 -12.34
C PHE A 117 5.81 -0.80 -12.86
N ALA A 118 6.94 -0.23 -13.28
CA ALA A 118 8.09 -1.02 -13.74
C ALA A 118 8.63 -1.95 -12.63
N LYS A 119 8.60 -1.52 -11.36
CA LYS A 119 8.96 -2.39 -10.24
C LYS A 119 7.94 -3.51 -10.02
N PHE A 120 6.66 -3.20 -10.12
CA PHE A 120 5.60 -4.20 -10.11
C PHE A 120 5.79 -5.26 -11.22
N GLU A 121 6.07 -4.84 -12.47
CA GLU A 121 6.36 -5.76 -13.56
C GLU A 121 7.55 -6.68 -13.26
N LYS A 122 8.64 -6.15 -12.68
CA LYS A 122 9.77 -6.96 -12.25
C LYS A 122 9.36 -8.01 -11.22
N ILE A 123 8.58 -7.61 -10.20
CA ILE A 123 8.09 -8.53 -9.17
C ILE A 123 7.24 -9.64 -9.81
N MET A 124 6.37 -9.30 -10.74
CA MET A 124 5.49 -10.29 -11.39
C MET A 124 6.26 -11.29 -12.27
N ASN A 125 7.35 -10.86 -12.93
CA ASN A 125 8.03 -11.65 -13.95
C ASN A 125 9.34 -12.31 -13.47
N GLN A 126 9.92 -11.88 -12.37
CA GLN A 126 11.23 -12.31 -11.89
C GLN A 126 11.13 -12.99 -10.50
N SER A 127 12.16 -13.71 -10.11
CA SER A 127 12.30 -14.26 -8.76
C SER A 127 12.73 -13.18 -7.76
N PHE A 128 12.60 -13.49 -6.46
CA PHE A 128 13.06 -12.57 -5.40
C PHE A 128 14.54 -12.23 -5.53
N GLN A 129 15.39 -13.22 -5.80
CA GLN A 129 16.84 -13.08 -5.94
C GLN A 129 17.23 -12.23 -7.15
N GLU A 130 16.46 -12.29 -8.24
CA GLU A 130 16.71 -11.45 -9.43
C GLU A 130 16.32 -9.98 -9.19
N VAL A 131 15.26 -9.74 -8.41
CA VAL A 131 14.82 -8.37 -8.08
C VAL A 131 15.67 -7.76 -6.97
N TYR A 132 16.14 -8.57 -6.02
CA TYR A 132 16.91 -8.15 -4.84
C TYR A 132 18.16 -9.03 -4.65
N PRO A 133 19.18 -8.92 -5.52
CA PRO A 133 20.36 -9.78 -5.46
C PRO A 133 21.19 -9.62 -4.17
N ASP A 134 21.13 -8.44 -3.55
CA ASP A 134 21.87 -8.11 -2.33
C ASP A 134 21.06 -8.31 -1.04
N ALA A 135 19.83 -8.81 -1.12
CA ALA A 135 18.99 -9.06 0.05
C ALA A 135 19.50 -10.30 0.81
N LYS A 136 20.15 -10.08 1.94
CA LYS A 136 20.52 -11.10 2.92
C LYS A 136 19.60 -11.06 4.13
#